data_86baf440a61b0a54d4638dca5d846768
#
_entry.id   86baf440a61b0a54d4638dca5d846768
#
_cell.length_a   1.000
_cell.length_b   1.000
_cell.length_c   1.000
_cell.angle_alpha   90.00
_cell.angle_beta   90.00
_cell.angle_gamma   90.00
#
_symmetry.space_group_name_H-M   'P 1'
#
loop_
_entity.id
_entity.type
_entity.pdbx_description
1 polymer ?
#
loop_
_entity_poly.entity_id
_entity_poly.type
_entity_poly.pdbx_seq_one_letter_code
_entity_poly.pdbx_strand_id
1 'polypeptide(L)'
;MKKFFWIAKMKIMRIFLYAGVFVKWIIIASITGVLGGFIGVAFNKSISYVTGLHQQYPALLFLMPVLGLLIVLMYDKAKLSGDGGTNLILHSIRHLKGVPIIIAPMIFISTVLTHLVGGSAGREGAALQLGGSIGAQVGRIFRLSQKDMNVAVMCGMGALFSALFGTPLTAAFFAMEVIAVGVLYYSAFVPCVVSSLVAYAISYLFKGFTLPYNPPKVPHLSLISMLQTGGLAILCAFISILFCLIMKYTKEGLTKLFKNPYIRMLCGGVIFIALALIFGDEYTGLGAKTIVTAVNEGHAKYYDFILKMIFTAVTMAIGFKGGEIVPTLFIGSTFGCAIGAHLGLDPTFGAAVGIVAVFCGVVNCPIASILLSIELFGGEGTAFYVVAVCISYMLSGYYSIYSSQRFAYSKLRAEYVNMKAN
;
A
#
# COMPACT_ATOMS: atom_id res chain seq x y z
N MET A 1 18.76 9.60 54.33
CA MET A 1 18.44 10.83 53.59
C MET A 1 19.19 10.92 52.23
N LYS A 2 20.54 10.81 52.18
CA LYS A 2 21.33 10.92 50.92
C LYS A 2 20.91 9.93 49.84
N LYS A 3 20.61 8.66 50.15
CA LYS A 3 20.15 7.63 49.20
C LYS A 3 18.76 7.96 48.60
N PHE A 4 17.85 8.52 49.38
CA PHE A 4 16.53 8.94 48.91
C PHE A 4 16.62 10.13 47.94
N PHE A 5 17.41 11.13 48.25
CA PHE A 5 17.67 12.27 47.38
C PHE A 5 18.34 11.87 46.07
N TRP A 6 19.28 10.91 46.12
CA TRP A 6 19.94 10.37 44.91
C TRP A 6 18.96 9.63 43.99
N ILE A 7 18.07 8.77 44.58
CA ILE A 7 17.02 8.08 43.84
C ILE A 7 16.02 9.06 43.21
N ALA A 8 15.59 10.08 43.96
CA ALA A 8 14.69 11.11 43.47
C ALA A 8 15.32 11.90 42.31
N LYS A 9 16.59 12.31 42.43
CA LYS A 9 17.34 12.98 41.35
C LYS A 9 17.44 12.11 40.10
N MET A 10 17.70 10.81 40.23
CA MET A 10 17.75 9.88 39.10
C MET A 10 16.39 9.72 38.43
N LYS A 11 15.30 9.66 39.19
CA LYS A 11 13.93 9.59 38.62
C LYS A 11 13.57 10.87 37.87
N ILE A 12 13.85 12.04 38.46
CA ILE A 12 13.62 13.34 37.81
C ILE A 12 14.43 13.45 36.50
N MET A 13 15.72 13.09 36.53
CA MET A 13 16.56 13.12 35.35
C MET A 13 16.04 12.19 34.22
N ARG A 14 15.49 11.02 34.58
CA ARG A 14 14.83 10.13 33.60
C ARG A 14 13.59 10.78 32.98
N ILE A 15 12.76 11.47 33.76
CA ILE A 15 11.58 12.17 33.26
C ILE A 15 11.98 13.24 32.22
N PHE A 16 13.01 14.04 32.52
CA PHE A 16 13.52 15.03 31.57
C PHE A 16 14.10 14.40 30.30
N LEU A 17 14.78 13.23 30.43
CA LEU A 17 15.24 12.49 29.28
C LEU A 17 14.09 12.00 28.38
N TYR A 18 13.05 11.42 28.98
CA TYR A 18 11.85 10.98 28.22
C TYR A 18 11.14 12.15 27.57
N ALA A 19 10.96 13.27 28.27
CA ALA A 19 10.38 14.47 27.71
C ALA A 19 11.21 15.01 26.52
N GLY A 20 12.53 15.04 26.66
CA GLY A 20 13.43 15.48 25.60
C GLY A 20 13.36 14.58 24.34
N VAL A 21 13.33 13.25 24.52
CA VAL A 21 13.16 12.30 23.41
C VAL A 21 11.78 12.45 22.77
N PHE A 22 10.73 12.63 23.56
CA PHE A 22 9.37 12.86 23.05
C PHE A 22 9.30 14.13 22.20
N VAL A 23 9.80 15.27 22.71
CA VAL A 23 9.82 16.55 21.97
C VAL A 23 10.64 16.42 20.69
N LYS A 24 11.80 15.78 20.74
CA LYS A 24 12.63 15.50 19.54
C LYS A 24 11.80 14.80 18.47
N TRP A 25 11.08 13.73 18.83
CA TRP A 25 10.29 12.97 17.86
C TRP A 25 9.05 13.70 17.37
N ILE A 26 8.39 14.50 18.22
CA ILE A 26 7.27 15.36 17.77
C ILE A 26 7.75 16.34 16.69
N ILE A 27 8.90 17.00 16.89
CA ILE A 27 9.45 17.95 15.91
C ILE A 27 9.80 17.25 14.60
N ILE A 28 10.57 16.15 14.65
CA ILE A 28 11.02 15.43 13.45
C ILE A 28 9.82 14.84 12.69
N ALA A 29 8.88 14.23 13.41
CA ALA A 29 7.67 13.66 12.82
C ALA A 29 6.77 14.73 12.19
N SER A 30 6.61 15.89 12.84
CA SER A 30 5.84 17.00 12.28
C SER A 30 6.47 17.55 11.01
N ILE A 31 7.78 17.77 10.99
CA ILE A 31 8.50 18.19 9.78
C ILE A 31 8.34 17.15 8.66
N THR A 32 8.50 15.87 8.98
CA THR A 32 8.30 14.78 8.01
C THR A 32 6.86 14.74 7.51
N GLY A 33 5.88 14.96 8.40
CA GLY A 33 4.46 15.06 8.08
C GLY A 33 4.13 16.23 7.16
N VAL A 34 4.71 17.42 7.43
CA VAL A 34 4.53 18.61 6.58
C VAL A 34 5.08 18.36 5.17
N LEU A 35 6.31 17.88 5.06
CA LEU A 35 6.92 17.56 3.76
C LEU A 35 6.14 16.46 3.03
N GLY A 36 5.80 15.37 3.74
CA GLY A 36 4.99 14.27 3.20
C GLY A 36 3.61 14.72 2.75
N GLY A 37 2.96 15.61 3.51
CA GLY A 37 1.65 16.17 3.18
C GLY A 37 1.69 16.98 1.87
N PHE A 38 2.58 17.96 1.74
CA PHE A 38 2.70 18.77 0.53
C PHE A 38 3.09 17.95 -0.70
N ILE A 39 4.09 17.09 -0.56
CA ILE A 39 4.55 16.22 -1.66
C ILE A 39 3.46 15.21 -2.04
N GLY A 40 2.73 14.67 -1.05
CA GLY A 40 1.59 13.78 -1.28
C GLY A 40 0.47 14.46 -2.04
N VAL A 41 0.11 15.70 -1.68
CA VAL A 41 -0.88 16.50 -2.42
C VAL A 41 -0.42 16.75 -3.87
N ALA A 42 0.84 17.17 -4.06
CA ALA A 42 1.40 17.39 -5.40
C ALA A 42 1.37 16.10 -6.23
N PHE A 43 1.79 14.98 -5.65
CA PHE A 43 1.79 13.67 -6.30
C PHE A 43 0.37 13.22 -6.68
N ASN A 44 -0.59 13.34 -5.75
CA ASN A 44 -1.98 12.98 -6.02
C ASN A 44 -2.60 13.83 -7.13
N LYS A 45 -2.42 15.15 -7.08
CA LYS A 45 -2.93 16.06 -8.11
C LYS A 45 -2.30 15.78 -9.48
N SER A 46 -1.00 15.50 -9.52
CA SER A 46 -0.31 15.12 -10.77
C SER A 46 -0.89 13.83 -11.37
N ILE A 47 -1.09 12.78 -10.55
CA ILE A 47 -1.69 11.52 -11.00
C ILE A 47 -3.13 11.74 -11.45
N SER A 48 -3.94 12.47 -10.69
CA SER A 48 -5.33 12.77 -11.05
C SER A 48 -5.43 13.53 -12.37
N TYR A 49 -4.53 14.50 -12.59
CA TYR A 49 -4.47 15.26 -13.83
C TYR A 49 -4.13 14.37 -15.04
N VAL A 50 -3.08 13.56 -14.97
CA VAL A 50 -2.69 12.69 -16.10
C VAL A 50 -3.69 11.55 -16.32
N THR A 51 -4.35 11.06 -15.26
CA THR A 51 -5.45 10.09 -15.39
C THR A 51 -6.65 10.72 -16.11
N GLY A 52 -6.98 11.97 -15.80
CA GLY A 52 -8.01 12.72 -16.54
C GLY A 52 -7.64 12.93 -18.01
N LEU A 53 -6.37 13.25 -18.30
CA LEU A 53 -5.87 13.32 -19.68
C LEU A 53 -5.99 11.99 -20.42
N HIS A 54 -5.64 10.88 -19.78
CA HIS A 54 -5.76 9.55 -20.36
C HIS A 54 -7.24 9.23 -20.70
N GLN A 55 -8.15 9.55 -19.79
CA GLN A 55 -9.59 9.35 -20.03
C GLN A 55 -10.13 10.22 -21.16
N GLN A 56 -9.64 11.46 -21.28
CA GLN A 56 -10.01 12.38 -22.34
C GLN A 56 -9.41 11.99 -23.69
N TYR A 57 -8.20 11.45 -23.69
CA TYR A 57 -7.44 11.05 -24.88
C TYR A 57 -6.99 9.58 -24.78
N PRO A 58 -7.87 8.59 -25.01
CA PRO A 58 -7.54 7.16 -24.90
C PRO A 58 -6.39 6.73 -25.82
N ALA A 59 -6.13 7.47 -26.89
CA ALA A 59 -4.98 7.23 -27.77
C ALA A 59 -3.61 7.31 -27.06
N LEU A 60 -3.53 7.95 -25.88
CA LEU A 60 -2.31 7.95 -25.07
C LEU A 60 -1.87 6.55 -24.67
N LEU A 61 -2.76 5.56 -24.66
CA LEU A 61 -2.44 4.15 -24.45
C LEU A 61 -1.37 3.66 -25.44
N PHE A 62 -1.42 4.08 -26.70
CA PHE A 62 -0.44 3.65 -27.73
C PHE A 62 0.98 4.20 -27.49
N LEU A 63 1.14 5.22 -26.63
CA LEU A 63 2.45 5.71 -26.21
C LEU A 63 3.09 4.83 -25.12
N MET A 64 2.41 3.79 -24.63
CA MET A 64 2.88 2.93 -23.56
C MET A 64 4.29 2.36 -23.81
N PRO A 65 4.62 1.78 -24.97
CA PRO A 65 5.96 1.27 -25.22
C PRO A 65 7.02 2.37 -25.17
N VAL A 66 6.72 3.57 -25.72
CA VAL A 66 7.67 4.69 -25.80
C VAL A 66 7.96 5.29 -24.42
N LEU A 67 6.90 5.62 -23.64
CA LEU A 67 7.08 6.16 -22.29
C LEU A 67 7.64 5.10 -21.33
N GLY A 68 7.32 3.83 -21.56
CA GLY A 68 7.93 2.74 -20.82
C GLY A 68 9.44 2.64 -21.06
N LEU A 69 9.90 2.78 -22.30
CA LEU A 69 11.33 2.86 -22.61
C LEU A 69 12.01 4.05 -21.93
N LEU A 70 11.34 5.20 -21.87
CA LEU A 70 11.85 6.38 -21.14
C LEU A 70 12.04 6.04 -19.66
N ILE A 71 11.09 5.36 -19.03
CA ILE A 71 11.21 4.93 -17.62
C ILE A 71 12.42 4.00 -17.44
N VAL A 72 12.57 2.97 -18.30
CA VAL A 72 13.71 2.04 -18.25
C VAL A 72 15.03 2.81 -18.37
N LEU A 73 15.14 3.72 -19.35
CA LEU A 73 16.32 4.54 -19.58
C LEU A 73 16.64 5.44 -18.37
N MET A 74 15.63 6.06 -17.75
CA MET A 74 15.80 6.89 -16.57
C MET A 74 16.40 6.08 -15.40
N TYR A 75 15.86 4.88 -15.12
CA TYR A 75 16.35 4.01 -14.06
C TYR A 75 17.73 3.45 -14.34
N ASP A 76 18.06 3.15 -15.60
CA ASP A 76 19.38 2.67 -16.01
C ASP A 76 20.44 3.77 -15.82
N LYS A 77 20.19 5.00 -16.31
CA LYS A 77 21.08 6.15 -16.10
C LYS A 77 21.28 6.51 -14.63
N ALA A 78 20.24 6.34 -13.80
CA ALA A 78 20.31 6.55 -12.36
C ALA A 78 21.01 5.39 -11.60
N LYS A 79 21.45 4.34 -12.31
CA LYS A 79 22.01 3.10 -11.73
C LYS A 79 21.06 2.41 -10.73
N LEU A 80 19.76 2.52 -11.00
CA LEU A 80 18.66 1.92 -10.23
C LEU A 80 17.98 0.78 -10.99
N SER A 81 18.59 0.23 -12.03
CA SER A 81 18.03 -0.84 -12.87
C SER A 81 17.68 -2.12 -12.10
N GLY A 82 18.29 -2.32 -10.92
CA GLY A 82 17.95 -3.38 -9.96
C GLY A 82 17.00 -2.94 -8.85
N ASP A 83 16.33 -1.79 -8.98
CA ASP A 83 15.44 -1.25 -7.94
C ASP A 83 14.28 -2.22 -7.65
N GLY A 84 14.23 -2.66 -6.41
CA GLY A 84 13.19 -3.56 -5.88
C GLY A 84 11.85 -2.87 -5.63
N GLY A 85 11.68 -1.60 -5.99
CA GLY A 85 10.47 -0.85 -5.68
C GLY A 85 10.25 -0.70 -4.18
N THR A 86 9.03 -0.95 -3.71
CA THR A 86 8.70 -0.95 -2.27
C THR A 86 9.59 -1.91 -1.47
N ASN A 87 10.00 -3.03 -2.08
CA ASN A 87 10.92 -4.00 -1.45
C ASN A 87 12.28 -3.40 -1.08
N LEU A 88 12.76 -2.39 -1.82
CA LEU A 88 14.01 -1.71 -1.48
C LEU A 88 13.88 -0.95 -0.15
N ILE A 89 12.77 -0.28 0.08
CA ILE A 89 12.52 0.46 1.33
C ILE A 89 12.42 -0.51 2.51
N LEU A 90 11.65 -1.59 2.36
CA LEU A 90 11.50 -2.62 3.39
C LEU A 90 12.86 -3.28 3.73
N HIS A 91 13.67 -3.53 2.70
CA HIS A 91 15.02 -4.07 2.87
C HIS A 91 15.95 -3.07 3.59
N SER A 92 15.88 -1.77 3.22
CA SER A 92 16.70 -0.72 3.83
C SER A 92 16.48 -0.61 5.33
N ILE A 93 15.21 -0.61 5.78
CA ILE A 93 14.85 -0.52 7.20
C ILE A 93 15.44 -1.69 7.98
N ARG A 94 15.38 -2.90 7.44
CA ARG A 94 15.88 -4.11 8.13
C ARG A 94 17.39 -4.23 8.18
N HIS A 95 18.05 -3.82 7.11
CA HIS A 95 19.51 -3.98 6.96
C HIS A 95 20.30 -2.72 7.28
N LEU A 96 19.61 -1.69 7.82
CA LEU A 96 20.22 -0.41 8.18
C LEU A 96 20.98 0.24 7.00
N LYS A 97 20.49 0.03 5.78
CA LYS A 97 21.03 0.64 4.56
C LYS A 97 20.27 1.93 4.26
N GLY A 98 20.99 3.00 3.94
CA GLY A 98 20.36 4.28 3.62
C GLY A 98 19.51 4.20 2.36
N VAL A 99 18.39 4.92 2.32
CA VAL A 99 17.55 5.10 1.13
C VAL A 99 18.11 6.27 0.31
N PRO A 100 18.48 6.07 -0.97
CA PRO A 100 18.97 7.15 -1.81
C PRO A 100 17.88 8.19 -2.10
N ILE A 101 18.23 9.48 -2.04
CA ILE A 101 17.25 10.57 -2.31
C ILE A 101 16.75 10.55 -3.76
N ILE A 102 17.56 10.06 -4.69
CA ILE A 102 17.22 10.01 -6.12
C ILE A 102 15.98 9.15 -6.40
N ILE A 103 15.63 8.21 -5.51
CA ILE A 103 14.43 7.40 -5.63
C ILE A 103 13.17 8.28 -5.62
N ALA A 104 13.15 9.36 -4.83
CA ALA A 104 11.99 10.23 -4.70
C ALA A 104 11.54 10.84 -6.05
N PRO A 105 12.36 11.61 -6.79
CA PRO A 105 11.97 12.13 -8.09
C PRO A 105 11.76 11.04 -9.14
N MET A 106 12.52 9.95 -9.08
CA MET A 106 12.41 8.85 -10.04
C MET A 106 11.06 8.16 -9.95
N ILE A 107 10.64 7.78 -8.74
CA ILE A 107 9.35 7.10 -8.55
C ILE A 107 8.17 8.05 -8.80
N PHE A 108 8.30 9.34 -8.46
CA PHE A 108 7.28 10.35 -8.73
C PHE A 108 7.02 10.44 -10.24
N ILE A 109 8.06 10.73 -11.03
CA ILE A 109 7.94 10.92 -12.48
C ILE A 109 7.47 9.63 -13.16
N SER A 110 8.09 8.50 -12.85
CA SER A 110 7.75 7.23 -13.50
C SER A 110 6.32 6.77 -13.20
N THR A 111 5.80 7.02 -11.98
CA THR A 111 4.41 6.69 -11.65
C THR A 111 3.43 7.61 -12.38
N VAL A 112 3.72 8.90 -12.50
CA VAL A 112 2.93 9.84 -13.30
C VAL A 112 2.90 9.40 -14.77
N LEU A 113 4.04 9.01 -15.36
CA LEU A 113 4.10 8.50 -16.73
C LEU A 113 3.32 7.19 -16.89
N THR A 114 3.37 6.29 -15.90
CA THR A 114 2.60 5.04 -15.90
C THR A 114 1.09 5.33 -16.01
N HIS A 115 0.59 6.27 -15.21
CA HIS A 115 -0.84 6.63 -15.22
C HIS A 115 -1.25 7.41 -16.48
N LEU A 116 -0.35 8.20 -17.06
CA LEU A 116 -0.59 8.91 -18.30
C LEU A 116 -0.91 7.97 -19.47
N VAL A 117 -0.24 6.81 -19.53
CA VAL A 117 -0.49 5.79 -20.56
C VAL A 117 -1.48 4.70 -20.13
N GLY A 118 -2.20 4.89 -19.04
CA GLY A 118 -3.20 3.95 -18.57
C GLY A 118 -2.65 2.66 -17.95
N GLY A 119 -1.37 2.62 -17.56
CA GLY A 119 -0.80 1.44 -16.90
C GLY A 119 -1.58 1.04 -15.66
N SER A 120 -1.97 -0.23 -15.55
CA SER A 120 -2.77 -0.77 -14.44
C SER A 120 -1.94 -0.87 -13.16
N ALA A 121 -1.92 0.19 -12.38
CA ALA A 121 -1.17 0.29 -11.13
C ALA A 121 -1.85 1.25 -10.16
N GLY A 122 -1.54 1.09 -8.89
CA GLY A 122 -1.84 2.05 -7.83
C GLY A 122 -0.74 3.10 -7.68
N ARG A 123 -0.89 3.95 -6.71
CA ARG A 123 0.06 5.02 -6.36
C ARG A 123 0.74 4.80 -5.00
N GLU A 124 0.26 3.84 -4.23
CA GLU A 124 0.62 3.66 -2.83
C GLU A 124 1.99 3.03 -2.63
N GLY A 125 2.36 2.05 -3.45
CA GLY A 125 3.71 1.50 -3.44
C GLY A 125 4.75 2.56 -3.82
N ALA A 126 4.40 3.46 -4.74
CA ALA A 126 5.19 4.64 -5.06
C ALA A 126 5.24 5.62 -3.88
N ALA A 127 4.13 5.81 -3.16
CA ALA A 127 4.07 6.65 -1.96
C ALA A 127 5.01 6.13 -0.86
N LEU A 128 5.04 4.83 -0.62
CA LEU A 128 5.95 4.24 0.37
C LEU A 128 7.42 4.50 0.03
N GLN A 129 7.77 4.40 -1.26
CA GLN A 129 9.13 4.68 -1.74
C GLN A 129 9.47 6.17 -1.62
N LEU A 130 8.59 7.03 -2.10
CA LEU A 130 8.73 8.48 -2.05
C LEU A 130 8.82 8.97 -0.60
N GLY A 131 7.87 8.53 0.25
CA GLY A 131 7.82 8.86 1.67
C GLY A 131 9.02 8.34 2.45
N GLY A 132 9.39 7.09 2.24
CA GLY A 132 10.58 6.50 2.86
C GLY A 132 11.86 7.24 2.50
N SER A 133 12.00 7.68 1.24
CA SER A 133 13.14 8.50 0.79
C SER A 133 13.16 9.89 1.45
N ILE A 134 11.99 10.55 1.59
CA ILE A 134 11.85 11.83 2.30
C ILE A 134 12.20 11.67 3.78
N GLY A 135 11.63 10.64 4.45
CA GLY A 135 11.93 10.36 5.85
C GLY A 135 13.41 10.10 6.09
N ALA A 136 14.07 9.36 5.20
CA ALA A 136 15.52 9.15 5.25
C ALA A 136 16.30 10.46 5.09
N GLN A 137 15.84 11.37 4.24
CA GLN A 137 16.52 12.67 4.07
C GLN A 137 16.34 13.56 5.30
N VAL A 138 15.13 13.63 5.87
CA VAL A 138 14.90 14.33 7.14
C VAL A 138 15.82 13.74 8.23
N GLY A 139 15.89 12.41 8.34
CA GLY A 139 16.78 11.77 9.29
C GLY A 139 18.26 12.14 9.11
N ARG A 140 18.74 12.31 7.86
CA ARG A 140 20.12 12.77 7.59
C ARG A 140 20.33 14.21 8.02
N ILE A 141 19.39 15.11 7.72
CA ILE A 141 19.45 16.53 8.12
C ILE A 141 19.56 16.65 9.64
N PHE A 142 18.79 15.85 10.39
CA PHE A 142 18.85 15.83 11.85
C PHE A 142 19.97 14.94 12.42
N ARG A 143 20.85 14.39 11.57
CA ARG A 143 21.97 13.51 11.94
C ARG A 143 21.54 12.37 12.89
N LEU A 144 20.43 11.73 12.58
CA LEU A 144 19.89 10.65 13.40
C LEU A 144 20.82 9.43 13.43
N SER A 145 20.80 8.71 14.53
CA SER A 145 21.45 7.40 14.60
C SER A 145 20.83 6.44 13.58
N GLN A 146 21.55 5.37 13.22
CA GLN A 146 21.07 4.40 12.24
C GLN A 146 19.74 3.75 12.66
N LYS A 147 19.53 3.52 13.95
CA LYS A 147 18.26 2.99 14.49
C LYS A 147 17.13 4.01 14.40
N ASP A 148 17.41 5.27 14.75
CA ASP A 148 16.45 6.39 14.65
C ASP A 148 16.12 6.69 13.17
N MET A 149 17.06 6.46 12.24
CA MET A 149 16.85 6.61 10.80
C MET A 149 15.70 5.70 10.31
N ASN A 150 15.60 4.48 10.80
CA ASN A 150 14.51 3.58 10.46
C ASN A 150 13.15 4.14 10.88
N VAL A 151 13.08 4.75 12.07
CA VAL A 151 11.86 5.42 12.54
C VAL A 151 11.51 6.61 11.62
N ALA A 152 12.49 7.42 11.22
CA ALA A 152 12.26 8.53 10.29
C ALA A 152 11.77 8.06 8.91
N VAL A 153 12.30 6.93 8.39
CA VAL A 153 11.81 6.31 7.14
C VAL A 153 10.35 5.86 7.28
N MET A 154 10.00 5.20 8.39
CA MET A 154 8.60 4.79 8.67
C MET A 154 7.67 6.00 8.79
N CYS A 155 8.10 7.09 9.44
CA CYS A 155 7.35 8.35 9.49
C CYS A 155 7.05 8.89 8.09
N GLY A 156 8.04 8.89 7.20
CA GLY A 156 7.85 9.32 5.82
C GLY A 156 6.90 8.43 5.05
N MET A 157 7.00 7.09 5.21
CA MET A 157 6.08 6.12 4.60
C MET A 157 4.64 6.40 5.05
N GLY A 158 4.40 6.50 6.36
CA GLY A 158 3.08 6.78 6.94
C GLY A 158 2.54 8.15 6.51
N ALA A 159 3.37 9.19 6.52
CA ALA A 159 2.97 10.53 6.13
C ALA A 159 2.44 10.58 4.68
N LEU A 160 3.18 10.00 3.74
CA LEU A 160 2.79 10.03 2.34
C LEU A 160 1.57 9.15 2.06
N PHE A 161 1.52 7.96 2.66
CA PHE A 161 0.35 7.09 2.55
C PHE A 161 -0.92 7.79 3.10
N SER A 162 -0.82 8.42 4.26
CA SER A 162 -1.90 9.19 4.88
C SER A 162 -2.39 10.34 3.98
N ALA A 163 -1.46 11.09 3.38
CA ALA A 163 -1.79 12.19 2.49
C ALA A 163 -2.54 11.75 1.22
N LEU A 164 -2.33 10.53 0.76
CA LEU A 164 -2.98 9.99 -0.45
C LEU A 164 -4.34 9.34 -0.19
N PHE A 165 -4.46 8.63 0.94
CA PHE A 165 -5.68 7.87 1.24
C PHE A 165 -6.65 8.61 2.17
N GLY A 166 -6.16 9.58 2.95
CA GLY A 166 -6.97 10.20 3.99
C GLY A 166 -7.23 9.27 5.18
N THR A 167 -6.37 8.29 5.41
CA THR A 167 -6.48 7.27 6.47
C THR A 167 -5.24 7.30 7.37
N PRO A 168 -5.15 8.27 8.30
CA PRO A 168 -3.93 8.52 9.08
C PRO A 168 -3.55 7.39 10.04
N LEU A 169 -4.52 6.74 10.68
CA LEU A 169 -4.22 5.63 11.60
C LEU A 169 -3.77 4.39 10.82
N THR A 170 -4.49 4.03 9.76
CA THR A 170 -4.06 2.96 8.85
C THR A 170 -2.64 3.19 8.37
N ALA A 171 -2.32 4.39 7.92
CA ALA A 171 -1.02 4.74 7.39
C ALA A 171 0.11 4.57 8.41
N ALA A 172 -0.12 5.02 9.66
CA ALA A 172 0.85 4.89 10.74
C ALA A 172 1.12 3.42 11.08
N PHE A 173 0.06 2.62 11.26
CA PHE A 173 0.19 1.21 11.59
C PHE A 173 0.74 0.39 10.41
N PHE A 174 0.32 0.68 9.19
CA PHE A 174 0.85 0.02 8.00
C PHE A 174 2.35 0.21 7.86
N ALA A 175 2.86 1.43 8.06
CA ALA A 175 4.29 1.70 7.99
C ALA A 175 5.12 0.91 9.04
N MET A 176 4.54 0.61 10.21
CA MET A 176 5.20 -0.16 11.27
C MET A 176 5.05 -1.68 11.10
N GLU A 177 3.94 -2.14 10.49
CA GLU A 177 3.56 -3.54 10.42
C GLU A 177 4.10 -4.23 9.15
N VAL A 178 4.16 -3.51 8.02
CA VAL A 178 4.50 -4.08 6.71
C VAL A 178 5.95 -4.61 6.62
N ILE A 179 6.84 -4.16 7.49
CA ILE A 179 8.27 -4.46 7.45
C ILE A 179 8.54 -5.92 7.82
N ALA A 180 7.88 -6.41 8.88
CA ALA A 180 8.04 -7.78 9.37
C ALA A 180 6.75 -8.25 10.03
N VAL A 181 6.16 -9.30 9.48
CA VAL A 181 4.93 -9.90 10.01
C VAL A 181 5.20 -10.52 11.38
N GLY A 182 4.35 -10.21 12.34
CA GLY A 182 4.48 -10.64 13.73
C GLY A 182 5.40 -9.78 14.60
N VAL A 183 5.95 -8.66 14.05
CA VAL A 183 6.73 -7.67 14.83
C VAL A 183 6.20 -6.28 14.53
N LEU A 184 5.73 -5.58 15.56
CA LEU A 184 5.34 -4.19 15.47
C LEU A 184 6.44 -3.30 16.08
N TYR A 185 6.89 -2.31 15.33
CA TYR A 185 7.92 -1.37 15.78
C TYR A 185 7.34 -0.30 16.71
N TYR A 186 7.04 -0.65 17.97
CA TYR A 186 6.42 0.26 18.94
C TYR A 186 7.20 1.54 19.20
N SER A 187 8.54 1.54 19.06
CA SER A 187 9.35 2.76 19.17
C SER A 187 9.00 3.82 18.10
N ALA A 188 8.42 3.39 16.99
CA ALA A 188 7.97 4.27 15.91
C ALA A 188 6.51 4.72 16.07
N PHE A 189 5.77 4.21 17.07
CA PHE A 189 4.33 4.46 17.21
C PHE A 189 4.00 5.96 17.24
N VAL A 190 4.50 6.68 18.24
CA VAL A 190 4.22 8.11 18.39
C VAL A 190 4.70 8.91 17.16
N PRO A 191 5.96 8.74 16.69
CA PRO A 191 6.43 9.43 15.50
C PRO A 191 5.59 9.17 14.24
N CYS A 192 5.21 7.92 13.96
CA CYS A 192 4.41 7.57 12.79
C CYS A 192 2.99 8.14 12.87
N VAL A 193 2.35 8.08 14.04
CA VAL A 193 1.01 8.66 14.23
C VAL A 193 1.05 10.17 14.03
N VAL A 194 2.02 10.87 14.64
CA VAL A 194 2.15 12.32 14.49
C VAL A 194 2.41 12.71 13.03
N SER A 195 3.35 12.05 12.35
CA SER A 195 3.67 12.37 10.95
C SER A 195 2.48 12.10 10.02
N SER A 196 1.74 11.01 10.23
CA SER A 196 0.55 10.67 9.45
C SER A 196 -0.59 11.66 9.69
N LEU A 197 -0.86 12.07 10.93
CA LEU A 197 -1.89 13.06 11.26
C LEU A 197 -1.57 14.45 10.69
N VAL A 198 -0.31 14.89 10.79
CA VAL A 198 0.13 16.18 10.21
C VAL A 198 -0.01 16.15 8.69
N ALA A 199 0.40 15.06 8.04
CA ALA A 199 0.27 14.91 6.59
C ALA A 199 -1.19 14.84 6.15
N TYR A 200 -2.05 14.16 6.92
CA TYR A 200 -3.50 14.15 6.73
C TYR A 200 -4.08 15.55 6.78
N ALA A 201 -3.76 16.32 7.83
CA ALA A 201 -4.27 17.68 8.00
C ALA A 201 -3.90 18.59 6.81
N ILE A 202 -2.66 18.52 6.34
CA ILE A 202 -2.22 19.27 5.16
C ILE A 202 -2.98 18.80 3.91
N SER A 203 -3.05 17.49 3.69
CA SER A 203 -3.75 16.96 2.54
C SER A 203 -5.24 17.30 2.54
N TYR A 204 -5.88 17.30 3.70
CA TYR A 204 -7.26 17.75 3.88
C TYR A 204 -7.45 19.23 3.50
N LEU A 205 -6.59 20.12 4.01
CA LEU A 205 -6.63 21.56 3.70
C LEU A 205 -6.48 21.85 2.21
N PHE A 206 -5.62 21.09 1.52
CA PHE A 206 -5.36 21.28 0.09
C PHE A 206 -6.18 20.36 -0.84
N LYS A 207 -7.21 19.68 -0.29
CA LYS A 207 -8.06 18.73 -1.02
C LYS A 207 -7.22 17.69 -1.80
N GLY A 208 -6.26 17.12 -1.09
CA GLY A 208 -5.30 16.16 -1.67
C GLY A 208 -5.84 14.74 -1.78
N PHE A 209 -6.96 14.42 -1.15
CA PHE A 209 -7.64 13.13 -1.25
C PHE A 209 -9.16 13.31 -1.21
N THR A 210 -9.87 12.29 -1.64
CA THR A 210 -11.32 12.12 -1.48
C THR A 210 -11.59 10.74 -0.92
N LEU A 211 -12.54 10.64 0.02
CA LEU A 211 -13.08 9.37 0.49
C LEU A 211 -14.42 9.15 -0.23
N PRO A 212 -14.44 8.44 -1.36
CA PRO A 212 -15.62 8.37 -2.22
C PRO A 212 -16.61 7.27 -1.81
N TYR A 213 -16.37 6.60 -0.68
CA TYR A 213 -17.16 5.46 -0.26
C TYR A 213 -18.27 5.87 0.69
N ASN A 214 -19.49 5.42 0.38
CA ASN A 214 -20.61 5.49 1.29
C ASN A 214 -20.49 4.35 2.31
N PRO A 215 -21.03 4.52 3.54
CA PRO A 215 -21.14 3.40 4.48
C PRO A 215 -21.92 2.24 3.84
N PRO A 216 -21.37 1.01 3.83
CA PRO A 216 -22.04 -0.13 3.25
C PRO A 216 -23.23 -0.56 4.12
N LYS A 217 -24.16 -1.31 3.55
CA LYS A 217 -25.31 -1.86 4.28
C LYS A 217 -24.90 -3.03 5.15
N VAL A 218 -24.47 -2.73 6.38
CA VAL A 218 -24.02 -3.74 7.34
C VAL A 218 -25.21 -4.60 7.80
N PRO A 219 -25.13 -5.95 7.74
CA PRO A 219 -26.18 -6.82 8.22
C PRO A 219 -26.29 -6.79 9.74
N HIS A 220 -27.44 -7.16 10.28
CA HIS A 220 -27.59 -7.37 11.71
C HIS A 220 -26.63 -8.45 12.22
N LEU A 221 -26.06 -8.22 13.41
CA LEU A 221 -25.14 -9.16 14.04
C LEU A 221 -25.87 -10.45 14.41
N SER A 222 -25.60 -11.53 13.70
CA SER A 222 -26.17 -12.86 13.90
C SER A 222 -25.13 -13.94 13.57
N LEU A 223 -25.37 -15.16 14.04
CA LEU A 223 -24.50 -16.30 13.69
C LEU A 223 -24.45 -16.51 12.18
N ILE A 224 -25.59 -16.35 11.49
CA ILE A 224 -25.69 -16.54 10.04
C ILE A 224 -24.84 -15.51 9.30
N SER A 225 -25.00 -14.21 9.61
CA SER A 225 -24.22 -13.13 8.97
C SER A 225 -22.73 -13.26 9.25
N MET A 226 -22.34 -13.72 10.44
CA MET A 226 -20.94 -14.01 10.76
C MET A 226 -20.38 -15.19 9.96
N LEU A 227 -21.16 -16.28 9.79
CA LEU A 227 -20.75 -17.42 8.97
C LEU A 227 -20.65 -17.06 7.48
N GLN A 228 -21.59 -16.26 6.96
CA GLN A 228 -21.54 -15.74 5.59
C GLN A 228 -20.28 -14.88 5.35
N THR A 229 -19.99 -13.96 6.28
CA THR A 229 -18.78 -13.14 6.24
C THR A 229 -17.51 -13.99 6.35
N GLY A 230 -17.51 -14.99 7.23
CA GLY A 230 -16.41 -15.93 7.36
C GLY A 230 -16.16 -16.74 6.08
N GLY A 231 -17.23 -17.21 5.43
CA GLY A 231 -17.17 -17.90 4.15
C GLY A 231 -16.57 -17.02 3.04
N LEU A 232 -17.02 -15.75 2.95
CA LEU A 232 -16.45 -14.79 2.02
C LEU A 232 -14.96 -14.54 2.32
N ALA A 233 -14.59 -14.41 3.58
CA ALA A 233 -13.20 -14.16 4.00
C ALA A 233 -12.26 -15.33 3.64
N ILE A 234 -12.72 -16.58 3.74
CA ILE A 234 -11.97 -17.77 3.29
C ILE A 234 -11.68 -17.66 1.79
N LEU A 235 -12.69 -17.35 1.00
CA LEU A 235 -12.52 -17.17 -0.45
C LEU A 235 -11.59 -15.99 -0.78
N CYS A 236 -11.70 -14.87 -0.06
CA CYS A 236 -10.79 -13.73 -0.19
C CYS A 236 -9.34 -14.09 0.13
N ALA A 237 -9.08 -14.98 1.08
CA ALA A 237 -7.74 -15.49 1.36
C ALA A 237 -7.15 -16.24 0.16
N PHE A 238 -7.92 -17.09 -0.51
CA PHE A 238 -7.49 -17.76 -1.74
C PHE A 238 -7.24 -16.78 -2.88
N ILE A 239 -8.10 -15.76 -3.03
CA ILE A 239 -7.90 -14.69 -4.02
C ILE A 239 -6.63 -13.90 -3.77
N SER A 240 -6.30 -13.61 -2.51
CA SER A 240 -5.03 -12.95 -2.16
C SER A 240 -3.81 -13.80 -2.52
N ILE A 241 -3.85 -15.11 -2.27
CA ILE A 241 -2.79 -16.04 -2.69
C ILE A 241 -2.67 -16.05 -4.22
N LEU A 242 -3.79 -16.18 -4.93
CA LEU A 242 -3.85 -16.20 -6.39
C LEU A 242 -3.21 -14.93 -6.98
N PHE A 243 -3.54 -13.75 -6.44
CA PHE A 243 -2.97 -12.49 -6.89
C PHE A 243 -1.45 -12.43 -6.66
N CYS A 244 -0.96 -12.84 -5.49
CA CYS A 244 0.49 -12.92 -5.22
C CYS A 244 1.20 -13.87 -6.22
N LEU A 245 0.61 -15.02 -6.52
CA LEU A 245 1.14 -15.99 -7.47
C LEU A 245 1.16 -15.44 -8.91
N ILE A 246 0.06 -14.82 -9.35
CA ILE A 246 -0.02 -14.19 -10.68
C ILE A 246 1.05 -13.11 -10.81
N MET A 247 1.21 -12.23 -9.82
CA MET A 247 2.25 -11.19 -9.82
C MET A 247 3.65 -11.79 -9.93
N LYS A 248 3.95 -12.83 -9.14
CA LYS A 248 5.24 -13.50 -9.12
C LYS A 248 5.54 -14.20 -10.44
N TYR A 249 4.66 -15.08 -10.89
CA TYR A 249 4.89 -15.89 -12.09
C TYR A 249 4.87 -15.08 -13.38
N THR A 250 4.04 -14.05 -13.48
CA THR A 250 4.05 -13.14 -14.64
C THR A 250 5.39 -12.40 -14.72
N LYS A 251 5.91 -11.90 -13.59
CA LYS A 251 7.23 -11.27 -13.55
C LYS A 251 8.35 -12.23 -13.93
N GLU A 252 8.37 -13.43 -13.36
CA GLU A 252 9.37 -14.45 -13.68
C GLU A 252 9.29 -14.88 -15.14
N GLY A 253 8.08 -15.13 -15.66
CA GLY A 253 7.85 -15.56 -17.04
C GLY A 253 8.32 -14.52 -18.05
N LEU A 254 7.87 -13.25 -17.89
CA LEU A 254 8.28 -12.17 -18.79
C LEU A 254 9.78 -11.85 -18.67
N THR A 255 10.39 -12.01 -17.50
CA THR A 255 11.83 -11.81 -17.34
C THR A 255 12.64 -12.94 -17.98
N LYS A 256 12.16 -14.20 -17.94
CA LYS A 256 12.78 -15.34 -18.65
C LYS A 256 12.65 -15.21 -20.16
N LEU A 257 11.46 -14.80 -20.64
CA LEU A 257 11.17 -14.66 -22.06
C LEU A 257 11.95 -13.48 -22.68
N PHE A 258 11.99 -12.35 -22.00
CA PHE A 258 12.65 -11.12 -22.44
C PHE A 258 13.70 -10.69 -21.41
N LYS A 259 14.93 -11.22 -21.54
CA LYS A 259 16.04 -10.91 -20.61
C LYS A 259 16.43 -9.43 -20.66
N ASN A 260 16.36 -8.80 -21.85
CA ASN A 260 16.65 -7.39 -22.01
C ASN A 260 15.45 -6.55 -21.54
N PRO A 261 15.61 -5.63 -20.54
CA PRO A 261 14.52 -4.81 -20.01
C PRO A 261 13.88 -3.89 -21.05
N TYR A 262 14.64 -3.43 -22.06
CA TYR A 262 14.12 -2.59 -23.14
C TYR A 262 13.18 -3.38 -24.07
N ILE A 263 13.59 -4.59 -24.46
CA ILE A 263 12.76 -5.49 -25.29
C ILE A 263 11.52 -5.92 -24.50
N ARG A 264 11.69 -6.25 -23.21
CA ARG A 264 10.57 -6.62 -22.33
C ARG A 264 9.54 -5.50 -22.24
N MET A 265 9.99 -4.25 -22.15
CA MET A 265 9.11 -3.09 -22.09
C MET A 265 8.35 -2.89 -23.41
N LEU A 266 9.03 -2.99 -24.55
CA LEU A 266 8.39 -2.86 -25.87
C LEU A 266 7.35 -3.95 -26.11
N CYS A 267 7.76 -5.22 -26.03
CA CYS A 267 6.86 -6.35 -26.27
C CYS A 267 5.71 -6.41 -25.27
N GLY A 268 6.02 -6.18 -23.99
CA GLY A 268 5.01 -6.19 -22.95
C GLY A 268 4.04 -5.00 -23.04
N GLY A 269 4.50 -3.83 -23.49
CA GLY A 269 3.63 -2.69 -23.80
C GLY A 269 2.63 -3.02 -24.91
N VAL A 270 3.08 -3.70 -25.97
CA VAL A 270 2.19 -4.18 -27.04
C VAL A 270 1.18 -5.22 -26.50
N ILE A 271 1.63 -6.16 -25.66
CA ILE A 271 0.73 -7.13 -25.01
C ILE A 271 -0.33 -6.41 -24.17
N PHE A 272 0.05 -5.41 -23.39
CA PHE A 272 -0.89 -4.65 -22.58
C PHE A 272 -1.92 -3.89 -23.44
N ILE A 273 -1.47 -3.25 -24.53
CA ILE A 273 -2.36 -2.57 -25.49
C ILE A 273 -3.35 -3.57 -26.08
N ALA A 274 -2.89 -4.74 -26.51
CA ALA A 274 -3.77 -5.78 -27.03
C ALA A 274 -4.82 -6.23 -25.99
N LEU A 275 -4.43 -6.43 -24.74
CA LEU A 275 -5.36 -6.73 -23.65
C LEU A 275 -6.39 -5.61 -23.45
N ALA A 276 -5.98 -4.35 -23.47
CA ALA A 276 -6.89 -3.21 -23.30
C ALA A 276 -7.87 -3.09 -24.47
N LEU A 277 -7.46 -3.37 -25.69
CA LEU A 277 -8.34 -3.38 -26.87
C LEU A 277 -9.35 -4.53 -26.86
N ILE A 278 -9.00 -5.69 -26.30
CA ILE A 278 -9.86 -6.88 -26.23
C ILE A 278 -10.86 -6.76 -25.07
N PHE A 279 -10.41 -6.36 -23.87
CA PHE A 279 -11.21 -6.41 -22.65
C PHE A 279 -11.75 -5.05 -22.20
N GLY A 280 -11.36 -3.96 -22.89
CA GLY A 280 -11.75 -2.60 -22.54
C GLY A 280 -10.75 -1.90 -21.58
N ASP A 281 -11.01 -0.62 -21.35
CA ASP A 281 -10.17 0.29 -20.59
C ASP A 281 -10.49 0.32 -19.08
N GLU A 282 -11.55 -0.37 -18.63
CA GLU A 282 -12.00 -0.41 -17.23
C GLU A 282 -10.90 -0.94 -16.28
N TYR A 283 -9.98 -1.77 -16.79
CA TYR A 283 -8.88 -2.41 -16.04
C TYR A 283 -7.58 -1.61 -16.10
N THR A 284 -7.55 -0.53 -16.89
CA THR A 284 -6.40 0.37 -16.97
C THR A 284 -6.35 1.31 -15.77
N GLY A 285 -5.19 1.97 -15.55
CA GLY A 285 -4.99 2.94 -14.49
C GLY A 285 -5.37 2.41 -13.09
N LEU A 286 -5.91 3.28 -12.25
CA LEU A 286 -6.31 2.97 -10.87
C LEU A 286 -7.52 2.05 -10.78
N GLY A 287 -8.50 2.20 -11.70
CA GLY A 287 -9.78 1.51 -11.60
C GLY A 287 -10.70 2.04 -10.50
N ALA A 288 -10.48 3.27 -10.03
CA ALA A 288 -11.20 3.84 -8.89
C ALA A 288 -12.72 3.89 -9.09
N LYS A 289 -13.19 4.15 -10.33
CA LYS A 289 -14.61 4.17 -10.65
C LYS A 289 -15.28 2.82 -10.35
N THR A 290 -14.67 1.72 -10.77
CA THR A 290 -15.20 0.37 -10.54
C THR A 290 -15.25 0.01 -9.05
N ILE A 291 -14.23 0.42 -8.27
CA ILE A 291 -14.24 0.24 -6.81
C ILE A 291 -15.43 0.99 -6.19
N VAL A 292 -15.64 2.25 -6.60
CA VAL A 292 -16.75 3.10 -6.11
C VAL A 292 -18.10 2.48 -6.48
N THR A 293 -18.29 2.02 -7.72
CA THR A 293 -19.50 1.34 -8.16
C THR A 293 -19.77 0.06 -7.35
N ALA A 294 -18.72 -0.75 -7.09
CA ALA A 294 -18.87 -1.97 -6.30
C ALA A 294 -19.27 -1.67 -4.83
N VAL A 295 -18.65 -0.65 -4.20
CA VAL A 295 -18.91 -0.32 -2.79
C VAL A 295 -20.20 0.46 -2.60
N ASN A 296 -20.50 1.44 -3.47
CA ASN A 296 -21.64 2.35 -3.28
C ASN A 296 -22.93 1.83 -3.92
N GLU A 297 -22.83 1.15 -5.07
CA GLU A 297 -23.96 0.69 -5.86
C GLU A 297 -24.18 -0.83 -5.80
N GLY A 298 -23.20 -1.57 -5.28
CA GLY A 298 -23.27 -3.03 -5.19
C GLY A 298 -23.22 -3.74 -6.54
N HIS A 299 -22.49 -3.17 -7.51
CA HIS A 299 -22.41 -3.69 -8.86
C HIS A 299 -20.97 -3.96 -9.30
N ALA A 300 -20.69 -5.21 -9.72
CA ALA A 300 -19.42 -5.66 -10.28
C ALA A 300 -19.65 -6.86 -11.21
N LYS A 301 -18.81 -6.98 -12.25
CA LYS A 301 -18.82 -8.14 -13.15
C LYS A 301 -18.03 -9.29 -12.52
N TYR A 302 -18.43 -10.54 -12.74
CA TYR A 302 -17.78 -11.71 -12.15
C TYR A 302 -16.31 -11.92 -12.53
N TYR A 303 -15.85 -11.33 -13.61
CA TYR A 303 -14.49 -11.47 -14.13
C TYR A 303 -13.60 -10.25 -13.83
N ASP A 304 -14.14 -9.16 -13.28
CA ASP A 304 -13.41 -7.91 -13.04
C ASP A 304 -12.14 -8.13 -12.23
N PHE A 305 -12.22 -8.91 -11.15
CA PHE A 305 -11.08 -9.16 -10.28
C PHE A 305 -9.95 -9.91 -11.00
N ILE A 306 -10.26 -10.87 -11.87
CA ILE A 306 -9.26 -11.65 -12.62
C ILE A 306 -8.57 -10.76 -13.65
N LEU A 307 -9.34 -9.98 -14.41
CA LEU A 307 -8.77 -9.08 -15.42
C LEU A 307 -7.88 -8.03 -14.77
N LYS A 308 -8.30 -7.44 -13.65
CA LYS A 308 -7.44 -6.49 -12.90
C LYS A 308 -6.14 -7.13 -12.43
N MET A 309 -6.15 -8.38 -11.95
CA MET A 309 -4.94 -9.12 -11.60
C MET A 309 -3.98 -9.23 -12.78
N ILE A 310 -4.49 -9.63 -13.96
CA ILE A 310 -3.68 -9.81 -15.17
C ILE A 310 -3.10 -8.48 -15.65
N PHE A 311 -3.93 -7.45 -15.78
CA PHE A 311 -3.48 -6.12 -16.23
C PHE A 311 -2.41 -5.54 -15.31
N THR A 312 -2.59 -5.66 -13.99
CA THR A 312 -1.62 -5.17 -13.01
C THR A 312 -0.33 -5.99 -13.07
N ALA A 313 -0.42 -7.31 -13.14
CA ALA A 313 0.74 -8.18 -13.20
C ALA A 313 1.58 -7.90 -14.46
N VAL A 314 0.95 -7.73 -15.62
CA VAL A 314 1.65 -7.35 -16.85
C VAL A 314 2.33 -5.99 -16.71
N THR A 315 1.59 -4.96 -16.24
CA THR A 315 2.13 -3.60 -16.05
C THR A 315 3.39 -3.59 -15.18
N MET A 316 3.34 -4.26 -14.03
CA MET A 316 4.46 -4.28 -13.10
C MET A 316 5.62 -5.14 -13.60
N ALA A 317 5.32 -6.28 -14.25
CA ALA A 317 6.34 -7.21 -14.75
C ALA A 317 7.16 -6.66 -15.92
N ILE A 318 6.57 -5.82 -16.76
CA ILE A 318 7.28 -5.19 -17.88
C ILE A 318 8.19 -4.04 -17.46
N GLY A 319 7.98 -3.50 -16.24
CA GLY A 319 8.89 -2.52 -15.63
C GLY A 319 8.30 -1.14 -15.37
N PHE A 320 7.01 -0.93 -15.62
CA PHE A 320 6.32 0.27 -15.16
C PHE A 320 6.36 0.40 -13.64
N LYS A 321 6.21 1.61 -13.17
CA LYS A 321 6.32 1.94 -11.74
C LYS A 321 4.97 2.42 -11.21
N GLY A 322 4.65 1.97 -10.00
CA GLY A 322 3.38 2.28 -9.34
C GLY A 322 3.26 1.50 -8.04
N GLY A 323 2.03 1.18 -7.66
CA GLY A 323 1.74 0.37 -6.47
C GLY A 323 0.73 -0.74 -6.77
N GLU A 324 0.72 -1.75 -5.95
CA GLU A 324 -0.17 -2.90 -6.05
C GLU A 324 -1.38 -2.80 -5.11
N ILE A 325 -1.41 -1.80 -4.20
CA ILE A 325 -2.44 -1.71 -3.15
C ILE A 325 -3.81 -1.35 -3.74
N VAL A 326 -3.94 -0.28 -4.57
CA VAL A 326 -5.24 0.03 -5.19
C VAL A 326 -5.75 -1.11 -6.08
N PRO A 327 -4.93 -1.75 -6.93
CA PRO A 327 -5.34 -3.00 -7.57
C PRO A 327 -5.84 -4.07 -6.60
N THR A 328 -5.23 -4.23 -5.42
CA THR A 328 -5.69 -5.14 -4.37
C THR A 328 -7.09 -4.75 -3.86
N LEU A 329 -7.35 -3.45 -3.64
CA LEU A 329 -8.66 -2.95 -3.24
C LEU A 329 -9.71 -3.18 -4.36
N PHE A 330 -9.33 -2.98 -5.62
CA PHE A 330 -10.18 -3.29 -6.77
C PHE A 330 -10.57 -4.78 -6.80
N ILE A 331 -9.57 -5.65 -6.69
CA ILE A 331 -9.77 -7.10 -6.69
C ILE A 331 -10.69 -7.49 -5.53
N GLY A 332 -10.43 -6.97 -4.34
CA GLY A 332 -11.23 -7.23 -3.15
C GLY A 332 -12.67 -6.73 -3.29
N SER A 333 -12.88 -5.50 -3.74
CA SER A 333 -14.21 -4.92 -3.89
C SER A 333 -15.06 -5.66 -4.92
N THR A 334 -14.51 -5.94 -6.11
CA THR A 334 -15.26 -6.60 -7.18
C THR A 334 -15.54 -8.06 -6.88
N PHE A 335 -14.57 -8.79 -6.32
CA PHE A 335 -14.76 -10.15 -5.87
C PHE A 335 -15.76 -10.23 -4.71
N GLY A 336 -15.59 -9.38 -3.69
CA GLY A 336 -16.47 -9.34 -2.53
C GLY A 336 -17.89 -8.95 -2.88
N CYS A 337 -18.08 -8.00 -3.80
CA CYS A 337 -19.38 -7.60 -4.33
C CYS A 337 -20.08 -8.77 -5.03
N ALA A 338 -19.40 -9.39 -6.01
CA ALA A 338 -19.98 -10.45 -6.85
C ALA A 338 -20.26 -11.73 -6.06
N ILE A 339 -19.33 -12.18 -5.22
CA ILE A 339 -19.45 -13.45 -4.49
C ILE A 339 -20.23 -13.28 -3.17
N GLY A 340 -20.10 -12.12 -2.50
CA GLY A 340 -20.86 -11.84 -1.28
C GLY A 340 -22.36 -11.93 -1.47
N ALA A 341 -22.87 -11.48 -2.62
CA ALA A 341 -24.27 -11.60 -2.99
C ALA A 341 -24.76 -13.06 -3.00
N HIS A 342 -23.97 -13.99 -3.52
CA HIS A 342 -24.29 -15.43 -3.54
C HIS A 342 -24.26 -16.07 -2.14
N LEU A 343 -23.53 -15.48 -1.22
CA LEU A 343 -23.50 -15.92 0.17
C LEU A 343 -24.60 -15.28 1.02
N GLY A 344 -25.49 -14.45 0.41
CA GLY A 344 -26.60 -13.79 1.08
C GLY A 344 -26.22 -12.50 1.82
N LEU A 345 -25.04 -11.93 1.54
CA LEU A 345 -24.64 -10.60 2.01
C LEU A 345 -25.12 -9.52 1.04
N ASP A 346 -25.41 -8.31 1.56
CA ASP A 346 -25.60 -7.16 0.67
C ASP A 346 -24.32 -6.94 -0.17
N PRO A 347 -24.43 -6.74 -1.50
CA PRO A 347 -23.27 -6.61 -2.37
C PRO A 347 -22.32 -5.47 -1.96
N THR A 348 -22.83 -4.35 -1.44
CA THR A 348 -22.01 -3.22 -0.97
C THR A 348 -21.18 -3.61 0.24
N PHE A 349 -21.80 -4.36 1.17
CA PHE A 349 -21.11 -4.90 2.34
C PHE A 349 -20.10 -5.99 1.94
N GLY A 350 -20.47 -6.88 1.01
CA GLY A 350 -19.56 -7.87 0.43
C GLY A 350 -18.33 -7.22 -0.18
N ALA A 351 -18.50 -6.12 -0.91
CA ALA A 351 -17.38 -5.32 -1.47
C ALA A 351 -16.46 -4.78 -0.38
N ALA A 352 -17.01 -4.22 0.70
CA ALA A 352 -16.23 -3.69 1.82
C ALA A 352 -15.44 -4.79 2.55
N VAL A 353 -16.07 -5.93 2.85
CA VAL A 353 -15.41 -7.12 3.43
C VAL A 353 -14.29 -7.61 2.51
N GLY A 354 -14.57 -7.70 1.19
CA GLY A 354 -13.60 -8.14 0.20
C GLY A 354 -12.37 -7.22 0.15
N ILE A 355 -12.56 -5.88 0.17
CA ILE A 355 -11.46 -4.90 0.24
C ILE A 355 -10.54 -5.23 1.42
N VAL A 356 -11.10 -5.34 2.62
CA VAL A 356 -10.32 -5.47 3.85
C VAL A 356 -9.64 -6.83 3.95
N ALA A 357 -10.36 -7.91 3.58
CA ALA A 357 -9.87 -9.27 3.64
C ALA A 357 -8.76 -9.52 2.60
N VAL A 358 -8.95 -9.11 1.34
CA VAL A 358 -7.93 -9.28 0.29
C VAL A 358 -6.72 -8.40 0.57
N PHE A 359 -6.91 -7.16 1.01
CA PHE A 359 -5.80 -6.30 1.43
C PHE A 359 -4.97 -6.97 2.53
N CYS A 360 -5.61 -7.45 3.60
CA CYS A 360 -4.91 -8.15 4.68
C CYS A 360 -4.14 -9.37 4.19
N GLY A 361 -4.77 -10.21 3.36
CA GLY A 361 -4.13 -11.44 2.84
C GLY A 361 -2.92 -11.17 1.95
N VAL A 362 -2.95 -10.05 1.20
CA VAL A 362 -1.88 -9.66 0.26
C VAL A 362 -0.70 -9.01 0.97
N VAL A 363 -0.96 -8.13 1.97
CA VAL A 363 0.10 -7.34 2.64
C VAL A 363 0.49 -7.86 4.02
N ASN A 364 -0.29 -8.77 4.59
CA ASN A 364 -0.07 -9.36 5.93
C ASN A 364 -0.02 -8.34 7.08
N CYS A 365 -0.86 -7.32 7.02
CA CYS A 365 -0.95 -6.24 8.00
C CYS A 365 -2.36 -6.21 8.65
N PRO A 366 -2.68 -7.12 9.60
CA PRO A 366 -4.02 -7.24 10.16
C PRO A 366 -4.50 -6.01 10.91
N ILE A 367 -3.64 -5.36 11.71
CA ILE A 367 -4.04 -4.16 12.46
C ILE A 367 -4.33 -3.01 11.50
N ALA A 368 -3.45 -2.77 10.53
CA ALA A 368 -3.68 -1.75 9.51
C ALA A 368 -4.94 -2.04 8.68
N SER A 369 -5.26 -3.31 8.41
CA SER A 369 -6.48 -3.69 7.67
C SER A 369 -7.76 -3.42 8.44
N ILE A 370 -7.77 -3.68 9.76
CA ILE A 370 -8.91 -3.33 10.62
C ILE A 370 -9.10 -1.82 10.68
N LEU A 371 -8.02 -1.06 10.88
CA LEU A 371 -8.07 0.40 10.90
C LEU A 371 -8.53 0.96 9.56
N LEU A 372 -8.09 0.38 8.44
CA LEU A 372 -8.53 0.75 7.11
C LEU A 372 -10.05 0.61 6.96
N SER A 373 -10.64 -0.47 7.48
CA SER A 373 -12.09 -0.66 7.43
C SER A 373 -12.84 0.43 8.17
N ILE A 374 -12.36 0.80 9.36
CA ILE A 374 -12.98 1.85 10.18
C ILE A 374 -12.86 3.24 9.53
N GLU A 375 -11.69 3.55 8.98
CA GLU A 375 -11.44 4.84 8.34
C GLU A 375 -12.14 4.99 6.98
N LEU A 376 -12.38 3.90 6.24
CA LEU A 376 -13.07 3.93 4.94
C LEU A 376 -14.59 3.78 5.05
N PHE A 377 -15.08 2.92 5.95
CA PHE A 377 -16.48 2.49 5.97
C PHE A 377 -17.22 2.83 7.27
N GLY A 378 -16.50 3.40 8.26
CA GLY A 378 -17.06 3.67 9.58
C GLY A 378 -17.03 2.47 10.53
N GLY A 379 -17.53 2.67 11.76
CA GLY A 379 -17.38 1.70 12.85
C GLY A 379 -18.42 0.57 12.91
N GLU A 380 -19.55 0.70 12.20
CA GLU A 380 -20.68 -0.23 12.33
C GLU A 380 -20.35 -1.68 11.95
N GLY A 381 -19.58 -1.90 10.91
CA GLY A 381 -19.16 -3.22 10.43
C GLY A 381 -17.94 -3.82 11.13
N THR A 382 -17.36 -3.17 12.15
CA THR A 382 -16.06 -3.55 12.71
C THR A 382 -15.97 -5.00 13.14
N ALA A 383 -16.99 -5.56 13.79
CA ALA A 383 -16.97 -6.95 14.24
C ALA A 383 -16.79 -7.93 13.06
N PHE A 384 -17.48 -7.67 11.96
CA PHE A 384 -17.38 -8.49 10.75
C PHE A 384 -16.02 -8.33 10.06
N TYR A 385 -15.50 -7.09 9.98
CA TYR A 385 -14.20 -6.82 9.39
C TYR A 385 -13.07 -7.47 10.18
N VAL A 386 -13.14 -7.47 11.52
CA VAL A 386 -12.17 -8.18 12.37
C VAL A 386 -12.17 -9.67 12.07
N VAL A 387 -13.36 -10.31 11.99
CA VAL A 387 -13.47 -11.72 11.64
C VAL A 387 -12.89 -12.00 10.25
N ALA A 388 -13.24 -11.17 9.26
CA ALA A 388 -12.73 -11.32 7.90
C ALA A 388 -11.21 -11.16 7.81
N VAL A 389 -10.65 -10.19 8.52
CA VAL A 389 -9.20 -9.96 8.61
C VAL A 389 -8.49 -11.13 9.27
N CYS A 390 -8.99 -11.63 10.42
CA CYS A 390 -8.38 -12.76 11.13
C CYS A 390 -8.34 -14.03 10.26
N ILE A 391 -9.44 -14.35 9.58
CA ILE A 391 -9.52 -15.51 8.69
C ILE A 391 -8.57 -15.33 7.50
N SER A 392 -8.63 -14.20 6.83
CA SER A 392 -7.79 -13.94 5.66
C SER A 392 -6.30 -13.91 6.03
N TYR A 393 -5.93 -13.27 7.14
CA TYR A 393 -4.57 -13.26 7.63
C TYR A 393 -3.99 -14.66 7.85
N MET A 394 -4.77 -15.52 8.52
CA MET A 394 -4.33 -16.87 8.83
C MET A 394 -4.24 -17.75 7.57
N LEU A 395 -5.27 -17.73 6.73
CA LEU A 395 -5.39 -18.62 5.57
C LEU A 395 -4.56 -18.18 4.35
N SER A 396 -4.17 -16.89 4.25
CA SER A 396 -3.24 -16.42 3.20
C SER A 396 -1.82 -17.00 3.35
N GLY A 397 -1.53 -17.70 4.44
CA GLY A 397 -0.23 -18.34 4.66
C GLY A 397 0.93 -17.35 4.61
N TYR A 398 2.01 -17.73 3.94
CA TYR A 398 3.24 -16.92 3.84
C TYR A 398 3.38 -16.20 2.49
N TYR A 399 2.28 -16.00 1.76
CA TYR A 399 2.26 -15.26 0.50
C TYR A 399 2.19 -13.75 0.77
N SER A 400 2.90 -12.97 -0.05
CA SER A 400 2.87 -11.51 -0.03
C SER A 400 3.25 -10.94 -1.40
N ILE A 401 2.70 -9.76 -1.74
CA ILE A 401 3.19 -8.97 -2.88
C ILE A 401 4.58 -8.39 -2.63
N TYR A 402 5.00 -8.31 -1.38
CA TYR A 402 6.31 -7.79 -0.98
C TYR A 402 7.28 -8.95 -0.70
N SER A 403 8.05 -9.35 -1.72
CA SER A 403 9.04 -10.44 -1.61
C SER A 403 10.13 -10.18 -0.56
N SER A 404 10.32 -8.92 -0.17
CA SER A 404 11.22 -8.53 0.92
C SER A 404 10.60 -8.67 2.30
N GLN A 405 9.28 -8.83 2.43
CA GLN A 405 8.62 -8.99 3.72
C GLN A 405 9.09 -10.28 4.40
N ARG A 406 9.28 -10.23 5.71
CA ARG A 406 9.65 -11.40 6.51
C ARG A 406 8.58 -11.73 7.52
N PHE A 407 8.38 -13.02 7.71
CA PHE A 407 7.55 -13.57 8.77
C PHE A 407 8.49 -13.92 9.94
N ALA A 408 8.45 -13.11 11.01
CA ALA A 408 9.25 -13.35 12.19
C ALA A 408 8.67 -14.51 13.00
N TYR A 409 7.36 -14.53 13.16
CA TYR A 409 6.63 -15.58 13.85
C TYR A 409 5.69 -16.32 12.91
N SER A 410 5.48 -17.62 13.18
CA SER A 410 4.53 -18.43 12.43
C SER A 410 3.10 -17.91 12.64
N LYS A 411 2.30 -17.91 11.57
CA LYS A 411 0.86 -17.58 11.64
C LYS A 411 0.04 -18.72 12.28
N LEU A 412 0.59 -19.94 12.32
CA LEU A 412 -0.12 -21.15 12.73
C LEU A 412 0.32 -21.65 14.11
N ARG A 413 1.54 -21.33 14.55
CA ARG A 413 2.14 -21.80 15.80
C ARG A 413 2.87 -20.65 16.49
N ALA A 414 2.94 -20.69 17.82
CA ALA A 414 3.65 -19.71 18.62
C ALA A 414 5.17 -19.94 18.58
N GLU A 415 5.78 -19.92 17.39
CA GLU A 415 7.21 -20.16 17.19
C GLU A 415 7.84 -19.11 16.27
N TYR A 416 9.11 -18.81 16.51
CA TYR A 416 9.91 -17.90 15.68
C TYR A 416 10.40 -18.67 14.44
N VAL A 417 10.06 -18.18 13.24
CA VAL A 417 10.37 -18.87 11.98
C VAL A 417 11.32 -18.10 11.07
N ASN A 418 11.34 -16.77 11.12
CA ASN A 418 12.19 -15.89 10.32
C ASN A 418 12.23 -16.25 8.81
N MET A 419 11.07 -16.53 8.23
CA MET A 419 10.93 -16.91 6.82
C MET A 419 10.75 -15.67 5.92
N LYS A 420 11.14 -15.78 4.65
CA LYS A 420 10.77 -14.80 3.62
C LYS A 420 9.38 -15.09 3.11
N ALA A 421 8.71 -14.07 2.57
CA ALA A 421 7.49 -14.25 1.82
C ALA A 421 7.73 -15.11 0.56
N ASN A 422 6.72 -15.94 0.24
CA ASN A 422 6.72 -16.84 -0.92
C ASN A 422 6.43 -16.10 -2.22
#